data_6f123172ac99a42c003e947a8f850af9
#
_entry.id   6f123172ac99a42c003e947a8f850af9
#
_cell.length_a   1.000
_cell.length_b   1.000
_cell.length_c   1.000
_cell.angle_alpha   90.00
_cell.angle_beta   90.00
_cell.angle_gamma   90.00
#
_symmetry.space_group_name_H-M   'P 1'
#
loop_
_entity.id
_entity.type
_entity.pdbx_description
1 polymer ?
#
loop_
_entity_poly.entity_id
_entity_poly.type
_entity_poly.pdbx_seq_one_letter_code
_entity_poly.pdbx_strand_id
1 'polypeptide(L)'
;MAAVQPVLPAMPARHGLGYTASNHDDNMTVSFTFDGSQQNKETRSMPLPSPQRHKNKTLTTFLATVFGSIGLHRFYLHGGRDRFGWLHILAIPLSLALMAARPDTPKLFTGLPFVLSALIACLEALVIGLTPDDKWDVRHNAGSGKASQSHWILAVILVLTVGLGAMGVIALLARSFDLLFTGGAFG
;
A
#
# COMPACT_ATOMS: atom_id res chain seq x y z
N MET A 1 27.04 31.60 44.54
CA MET A 1 27.10 30.43 43.67
C MET A 1 25.78 29.68 43.81
N ALA A 2 24.86 29.85 42.85
CA ALA A 2 23.55 29.21 42.91
C ALA A 2 23.67 27.84 42.22
N ALA A 3 23.30 26.79 42.94
CA ALA A 3 23.28 25.41 42.42
C ALA A 3 22.14 25.25 41.41
N VAL A 4 22.50 24.92 40.20
CA VAL A 4 21.56 24.57 39.14
C VAL A 4 20.98 23.18 39.44
N GLN A 5 19.70 23.13 39.72
CA GLN A 5 18.95 21.87 39.87
C GLN A 5 18.75 21.25 38.49
N PRO A 6 19.05 19.95 38.30
CA PRO A 6 18.75 19.27 37.05
C PRO A 6 17.23 19.06 36.90
N VAL A 7 16.66 19.56 35.80
CA VAL A 7 15.28 19.30 35.40
C VAL A 7 15.20 17.87 34.89
N LEU A 8 14.57 16.98 35.67
CA LEU A 8 14.25 15.63 35.24
C LEU A 8 13.09 15.68 34.24
N PRO A 9 13.17 14.96 33.10
CA PRO A 9 12.05 14.87 32.16
C PRO A 9 10.87 14.14 32.80
N ALA A 10 9.68 14.68 32.60
CA ALA A 10 8.43 14.07 33.06
C ALA A 10 8.27 12.64 32.43
N MET A 11 8.43 11.62 33.27
CA MET A 11 8.11 10.25 32.89
C MET A 11 6.58 10.06 32.92
N PRO A 12 6.00 9.36 31.94
CA PRO A 12 4.58 9.02 31.96
C PRO A 12 4.26 8.12 33.14
N ALA A 13 3.20 8.47 33.87
CA ALA A 13 2.72 7.72 35.03
C ALA A 13 2.42 6.28 34.68
N ARG A 14 3.29 5.34 35.05
CA ARG A 14 2.98 3.90 35.03
C ARG A 14 2.30 3.57 36.35
N HIS A 15 1.02 3.29 36.32
CA HIS A 15 0.27 2.76 37.45
C HIS A 15 0.88 1.41 37.85
N GLY A 16 1.28 1.28 39.12
CA GLY A 16 1.71 0.03 39.73
C GLY A 16 3.11 -0.06 40.32
N LEU A 17 3.88 1.07 40.37
CA LEU A 17 5.13 1.10 41.12
C LEU A 17 4.89 1.76 42.49
N GLY A 18 4.86 0.97 43.54
CA GLY A 18 4.98 1.46 44.91
C GLY A 18 6.45 1.77 45.21
N TYR A 19 6.74 3.01 45.63
CA TYR A 19 8.05 3.36 46.16
C TYR A 19 7.91 3.73 47.64
N THR A 20 8.80 3.20 48.46
CA THR A 20 8.97 3.65 49.85
C THR A 20 10.36 4.22 49.99
N ALA A 21 10.43 5.47 50.41
CA ALA A 21 11.69 6.12 50.77
C ALA A 21 11.85 6.04 52.29
N SER A 22 12.91 5.42 52.76
CA SER A 22 13.28 5.40 54.17
C SER A 22 14.59 6.16 54.35
N ASN A 23 14.60 7.07 55.29
CA ASN A 23 15.79 7.85 55.65
C ASN A 23 16.34 7.25 56.95
N HIS A 24 17.48 6.60 56.90
CA HIS A 24 18.23 6.16 58.05
C HIS A 24 19.68 6.56 57.84
N ASP A 25 20.14 7.48 58.72
CA ASP A 25 21.53 7.90 58.85
C ASP A 25 22.27 8.23 57.55
N ASP A 26 22.02 9.45 57.00
CA ASP A 26 22.75 10.09 55.91
C ASP A 26 22.91 9.31 54.58
N ASN A 27 22.23 8.19 54.43
CA ASN A 27 22.24 7.43 53.18
C ASN A 27 20.82 7.13 52.72
N MET A 28 20.40 7.80 51.63
CA MET A 28 19.07 7.63 51.02
C MET A 28 19.03 6.35 50.19
N THR A 29 18.40 5.31 50.71
CA THR A 29 18.15 4.08 49.95
C THR A 29 16.71 4.10 49.43
N VAL A 30 16.55 4.00 48.11
CA VAL A 30 15.25 3.85 47.44
C VAL A 30 15.07 2.38 47.13
N SER A 31 14.14 1.71 47.80
CA SER A 31 13.78 0.32 47.52
C SER A 31 12.60 0.26 46.58
N PHE A 32 12.78 -0.36 45.43
CA PHE A 32 11.71 -0.68 44.51
C PHE A 32 11.13 -2.05 44.81
N THR A 33 9.95 -2.09 45.37
CA THR A 33 9.20 -3.36 45.53
C THR A 33 8.32 -3.60 44.31
N PHE A 34 8.66 -4.62 43.57
CA PHE A 34 7.79 -5.15 42.53
C PHE A 34 6.73 -6.05 43.17
N ASP A 35 5.48 -5.64 43.14
CA ASP A 35 4.38 -6.52 43.52
C ASP A 35 4.20 -7.62 42.44
N GLY A 36 4.73 -8.82 42.70
CA GLY A 36 4.66 -9.97 41.83
C GLY A 36 3.24 -10.53 41.58
N SER A 37 2.22 -9.99 42.28
CA SER A 37 0.83 -10.46 42.13
C SER A 37 0.18 -9.94 40.85
N GLN A 38 0.68 -8.87 40.26
CA GLN A 38 0.17 -8.31 38.99
C GLN A 38 0.81 -8.97 37.76
N GLN A 39 1.98 -9.61 37.93
CA GLN A 39 2.69 -10.23 36.81
C GLN A 39 1.98 -11.51 36.27
N ASN A 40 1.13 -12.12 37.07
CA ASN A 40 0.42 -13.34 36.69
C ASN A 40 -0.92 -13.09 35.95
N LYS A 41 -1.36 -11.82 35.84
CA LYS A 41 -2.55 -11.44 35.08
C LYS A 41 -2.23 -10.90 33.68
N GLU A 42 -1.01 -10.46 33.45
CA GLU A 42 -0.59 -9.93 32.13
C GLU A 42 0.14 -10.94 31.23
N THR A 43 0.42 -12.15 31.74
CA THR A 43 0.83 -13.27 30.88
C THR A 43 -0.38 -13.92 30.21
N ARG A 44 -1.41 -13.13 29.90
CA ARG A 44 -2.37 -13.50 28.87
C ARG A 44 -1.57 -13.48 27.59
N SER A 45 -1.12 -14.65 27.18
CA SER A 45 -0.45 -14.87 25.89
C SER A 45 -1.15 -14.03 24.83
N MET A 46 -0.60 -12.85 24.52
CA MET A 46 -0.98 -12.17 23.28
C MET A 46 -0.71 -13.19 22.18
N PRO A 47 -1.72 -13.56 21.39
CA PRO A 47 -1.47 -14.43 20.26
C PRO A 47 -0.34 -13.78 19.47
N LEU A 48 0.79 -14.46 19.33
CA LEU A 48 1.86 -14.00 18.46
C LEU A 48 1.20 -13.67 17.12
N PRO A 49 1.31 -12.42 16.62
CA PRO A 49 0.74 -12.08 15.35
C PRO A 49 1.24 -13.13 14.35
N SER A 50 0.30 -13.81 13.70
CA SER A 50 0.62 -14.81 12.68
C SER A 50 1.62 -14.18 11.71
N PRO A 51 2.72 -14.86 11.36
CA PRO A 51 3.76 -14.29 10.51
C PRO A 51 3.12 -13.82 9.21
N GLN A 52 3.02 -12.51 9.06
CA GLN A 52 2.42 -11.92 7.87
C GLN A 52 3.36 -12.21 6.68
N ARG A 53 2.77 -12.77 5.61
CA ARG A 53 3.53 -13.05 4.39
C ARG A 53 4.08 -11.74 3.84
N HIS A 54 5.40 -11.67 3.70
CA HIS A 54 6.09 -10.51 3.10
C HIS A 54 5.61 -10.28 1.66
N LYS A 55 5.11 -9.08 1.36
CA LYS A 55 4.62 -8.70 0.03
C LYS A 55 5.75 -8.04 -0.76
N ASN A 56 6.07 -8.61 -1.91
CA ASN A 56 7.14 -8.12 -2.77
C ASN A 56 6.65 -6.97 -3.65
N LYS A 57 7.26 -5.79 -3.49
CA LYS A 57 6.94 -4.58 -4.24
C LYS A 57 7.15 -4.74 -5.75
N THR A 58 8.30 -5.31 -6.15
CA THR A 58 8.63 -5.52 -7.56
C THR A 58 7.62 -6.43 -8.25
N LEU A 59 7.22 -7.54 -7.58
CA LEU A 59 6.20 -8.44 -8.09
C LEU A 59 4.84 -7.72 -8.21
N THR A 60 4.47 -6.92 -7.22
CA THR A 60 3.22 -6.16 -7.26
C THR A 60 3.18 -5.18 -8.41
N THR A 61 4.28 -4.44 -8.63
CA THR A 61 4.41 -3.50 -9.75
C THR A 61 4.33 -4.23 -11.10
N PHE A 62 5.01 -5.37 -11.22
CA PHE A 62 4.93 -6.21 -12.42
C PHE A 62 3.50 -6.70 -12.69
N LEU A 63 2.81 -7.21 -11.67
CA LEU A 63 1.41 -7.64 -11.80
C LEU A 63 0.50 -6.47 -12.20
N ALA A 64 0.76 -5.27 -11.68
CA ALA A 64 -0.01 -4.07 -12.04
C ALA A 64 0.24 -3.66 -13.49
N THR A 65 1.47 -3.78 -14.00
CA THR A 65 1.81 -3.42 -15.37
C THR A 65 1.21 -4.40 -16.38
N VAL A 66 1.32 -5.73 -16.12
CA VAL A 66 0.94 -6.77 -17.09
C VAL A 66 -0.53 -7.18 -16.96
N PHE A 67 -0.98 -7.35 -15.72
CA PHE A 67 -2.33 -7.85 -15.40
C PHE A 67 -3.19 -6.81 -14.68
N GLY A 68 -2.79 -5.56 -14.72
CA GLY A 68 -3.46 -4.49 -13.98
C GLY A 68 -4.87 -4.23 -14.47
N SER A 69 -5.16 -4.39 -15.77
CA SER A 69 -6.50 -4.27 -16.34
C SER A 69 -7.51 -5.27 -15.75
N ILE A 70 -7.02 -6.40 -15.19
CA ILE A 70 -7.82 -7.40 -14.46
C ILE A 70 -7.82 -7.13 -12.95
N GLY A 71 -6.97 -6.20 -12.46
CA GLY A 71 -6.85 -5.89 -11.04
C GLY A 71 -6.08 -6.91 -10.20
N LEU A 72 -5.29 -7.80 -10.83
CA LEU A 72 -4.62 -8.90 -10.14
C LEU A 72 -3.67 -8.42 -9.02
N HIS A 73 -2.98 -7.30 -9.23
CA HIS A 73 -2.11 -6.67 -8.23
C HIS A 73 -2.87 -6.24 -6.97
N ARG A 74 -4.12 -5.78 -7.11
CA ARG A 74 -4.97 -5.39 -5.98
C ARG A 74 -5.39 -6.59 -5.15
N PHE A 75 -5.74 -7.69 -5.80
CA PHE A 75 -6.05 -8.94 -5.10
C PHE A 75 -4.83 -9.50 -4.36
N TYR A 76 -3.65 -9.33 -4.94
CA TYR A 76 -2.41 -9.70 -4.27
C TYR A 76 -2.15 -8.85 -3.01
N LEU A 77 -2.48 -7.54 -3.05
CA LEU A 77 -2.25 -6.61 -1.93
C LEU A 77 -3.34 -6.70 -0.85
N HIS A 78 -4.59 -6.68 -1.24
CA HIS A 78 -5.73 -6.51 -0.33
C HIS A 78 -6.61 -7.76 -0.20
N GLY A 79 -6.33 -8.80 -1.02
CA GLY A 79 -7.16 -10.01 -1.08
C GLY A 79 -8.46 -9.82 -1.86
N GLY A 80 -9.30 -10.87 -1.89
CA GLY A 80 -10.51 -10.94 -2.71
C GLY A 80 -11.66 -9.97 -2.34
N ARG A 81 -11.51 -9.21 -1.25
CA ARG A 81 -12.52 -8.23 -0.81
C ARG A 81 -12.32 -6.82 -1.33
N ASP A 82 -11.26 -6.57 -2.12
CA ASP A 82 -10.99 -5.24 -2.66
C ASP A 82 -12.01 -4.84 -3.74
N ARG A 83 -12.82 -3.82 -3.45
CA ARG A 83 -13.85 -3.29 -4.36
C ARG A 83 -13.25 -2.76 -5.67
N PHE A 84 -12.09 -2.15 -5.59
CA PHE A 84 -11.43 -1.59 -6.77
C PHE A 84 -10.84 -2.69 -7.66
N GLY A 85 -10.38 -3.82 -7.09
CA GLY A 85 -10.00 -4.99 -7.87
C GLY A 85 -11.18 -5.54 -8.69
N TRP A 86 -12.37 -5.58 -8.11
CA TRP A 86 -13.58 -6.00 -8.80
C TRP A 86 -14.01 -5.03 -9.90
N LEU A 87 -13.77 -3.71 -9.75
CA LEU A 87 -14.03 -2.74 -10.82
C LEU A 87 -13.18 -3.01 -12.07
N HIS A 88 -11.91 -3.38 -11.90
CA HIS A 88 -11.05 -3.77 -13.02
C HIS A 88 -11.58 -5.01 -13.74
N ILE A 89 -11.99 -6.05 -12.98
CA ILE A 89 -12.59 -7.26 -13.58
C ILE A 89 -13.87 -6.91 -14.33
N LEU A 90 -14.74 -6.07 -13.77
CA LEU A 90 -16.02 -5.71 -14.36
C LEU A 90 -15.86 -4.91 -15.66
N ALA A 91 -14.77 -4.18 -15.83
CA ALA A 91 -14.50 -3.39 -17.03
C ALA A 91 -14.45 -4.25 -18.30
N ILE A 92 -13.98 -5.49 -18.21
CA ILE A 92 -13.90 -6.42 -19.36
C ILE A 92 -15.29 -6.85 -19.86
N PRO A 93 -16.12 -7.52 -19.03
CA PRO A 93 -17.46 -7.94 -19.48
C PRO A 93 -18.34 -6.75 -19.84
N LEU A 94 -18.18 -5.60 -19.16
CA LEU A 94 -18.90 -4.38 -19.50
C LEU A 94 -18.54 -3.90 -20.92
N SER A 95 -17.24 -3.84 -21.26
CA SER A 95 -16.82 -3.45 -22.61
C SER A 95 -17.32 -4.42 -23.67
N LEU A 96 -17.26 -5.73 -23.41
CA LEU A 96 -17.77 -6.75 -24.33
C LEU A 96 -19.29 -6.65 -24.51
N ALA A 97 -20.02 -6.43 -23.43
CA ALA A 97 -21.48 -6.24 -23.48
C ALA A 97 -21.87 -4.99 -24.28
N LEU A 98 -21.15 -3.87 -24.09
CA LEU A 98 -21.36 -2.64 -24.87
C LEU A 98 -21.04 -2.85 -26.35
N MET A 99 -19.97 -3.58 -26.68
CA MET A 99 -19.64 -3.90 -28.07
C MET A 99 -20.72 -4.76 -28.72
N ALA A 100 -21.27 -5.73 -28.01
CA ALA A 100 -22.33 -6.59 -28.51
C ALA A 100 -23.67 -5.86 -28.64
N ALA A 101 -24.01 -4.99 -27.67
CA ALA A 101 -25.28 -4.25 -27.65
C ALA A 101 -25.33 -3.09 -28.66
N ARG A 102 -24.18 -2.54 -29.05
CA ARG A 102 -24.04 -1.36 -29.91
C ARG A 102 -23.00 -1.59 -31.02
N PRO A 103 -23.26 -2.49 -31.98
CA PRO A 103 -22.28 -2.84 -33.04
C PRO A 103 -21.91 -1.64 -33.92
N ASP A 104 -22.84 -0.69 -34.12
CA ASP A 104 -22.65 0.49 -34.99
C ASP A 104 -21.92 1.64 -34.24
N THR A 105 -21.70 1.51 -32.95
CA THR A 105 -20.99 2.54 -32.16
C THR A 105 -19.47 2.33 -32.32
N PRO A 106 -18.69 3.42 -32.50
CA PRO A 106 -17.24 3.31 -32.58
C PRO A 106 -16.66 2.53 -31.40
N LYS A 107 -15.78 1.57 -31.70
CA LYS A 107 -15.20 0.64 -30.71
C LYS A 107 -14.45 1.35 -29.57
N LEU A 108 -14.02 2.59 -29.81
CA LEU A 108 -13.43 3.41 -28.76
C LEU A 108 -14.41 3.61 -27.58
N PHE A 109 -15.66 4.00 -27.87
CA PHE A 109 -16.65 4.28 -26.83
C PHE A 109 -17.10 3.00 -26.13
N THR A 110 -17.31 1.92 -26.87
CA THR A 110 -17.71 0.62 -26.30
C THR A 110 -16.59 -0.05 -25.53
N GLY A 111 -15.32 0.17 -25.93
CA GLY A 111 -14.12 -0.33 -25.26
C GLY A 111 -13.58 0.57 -24.14
N LEU A 112 -14.16 1.78 -23.96
CA LEU A 112 -13.67 2.77 -23.00
C LEU A 112 -13.51 2.25 -21.56
N PRO A 113 -14.44 1.47 -20.98
CA PRO A 113 -14.28 0.94 -19.63
C PRO A 113 -13.00 0.10 -19.49
N PHE A 114 -12.67 -0.72 -20.47
CA PHE A 114 -11.45 -1.52 -20.46
C PHE A 114 -10.18 -0.66 -20.61
N VAL A 115 -10.20 0.30 -21.54
CA VAL A 115 -9.07 1.23 -21.76
C VAL A 115 -8.78 2.05 -20.51
N LEU A 116 -9.82 2.60 -19.88
CA LEU A 116 -9.66 3.34 -18.61
C LEU A 116 -9.14 2.46 -17.49
N SER A 117 -9.64 1.22 -17.38
CA SER A 117 -9.13 0.25 -16.40
C SER A 117 -7.63 0.00 -16.60
N ALA A 118 -7.17 -0.18 -17.84
CA ALA A 118 -5.76 -0.40 -18.15
C ALA A 118 -4.90 0.83 -17.82
N LEU A 119 -5.36 2.05 -18.15
CA LEU A 119 -4.64 3.28 -17.84
C LEU A 119 -4.54 3.53 -16.33
N ILE A 120 -5.62 3.29 -15.58
CA ILE A 120 -5.62 3.38 -14.12
C ILE A 120 -4.62 2.38 -13.53
N ALA A 121 -4.59 1.15 -14.05
CA ALA A 121 -3.63 0.14 -13.59
C ALA A 121 -2.17 0.54 -13.85
N CYS A 122 -1.88 1.19 -14.98
CA CYS A 122 -0.54 1.76 -15.23
C CYS A 122 -0.19 2.84 -14.20
N LEU A 123 -1.13 3.73 -13.87
CA LEU A 123 -0.92 4.74 -12.81
C LEU A 123 -0.69 4.09 -11.45
N GLU A 124 -1.46 3.06 -11.10
CA GLU A 124 -1.28 2.31 -9.86
C GLU A 124 0.09 1.62 -9.81
N ALA A 125 0.53 1.03 -10.93
CA ALA A 125 1.86 0.43 -11.03
C ALA A 125 2.98 1.46 -10.78
N LEU A 126 2.84 2.68 -11.31
CA LEU A 126 3.79 3.78 -11.07
C LEU A 126 3.78 4.20 -9.59
N VAL A 127 2.61 4.40 -9.00
CA VAL A 127 2.49 4.76 -7.57
C VAL A 127 3.12 3.70 -6.68
N ILE A 128 2.86 2.41 -6.95
CA ILE A 128 3.43 1.29 -6.19
C ILE A 128 4.94 1.27 -6.36
N GLY A 129 5.44 1.31 -7.58
CA GLY A 129 6.85 1.18 -7.87
C GLY A 129 7.70 2.36 -7.39
N LEU A 130 7.15 3.58 -7.43
CA LEU A 130 7.83 4.80 -6.96
C LEU A 130 7.72 5.00 -5.44
N THR A 131 6.89 4.22 -4.73
CA THR A 131 6.81 4.29 -3.27
C THR A 131 8.15 3.88 -2.66
N PRO A 132 8.78 4.66 -1.75
CA PRO A 132 10.00 4.27 -1.05
C PRO A 132 9.83 2.95 -0.28
N ASP A 133 10.91 2.16 -0.17
CA ASP A 133 10.86 0.82 0.42
C ASP A 133 10.47 0.83 1.90
N ASP A 134 10.92 1.83 2.65
CA ASP A 134 10.54 2.06 4.04
C ASP A 134 9.04 2.30 4.20
N LYS A 135 8.45 3.14 3.34
CA LYS A 135 7.00 3.41 3.34
C LYS A 135 6.18 2.20 2.88
N TRP A 136 6.72 1.45 1.94
CA TRP A 136 6.12 0.20 1.49
C TRP A 136 6.04 -0.81 2.64
N ASP A 137 7.13 -1.00 3.36
CA ASP A 137 7.22 -1.96 4.46
C ASP A 137 6.32 -1.58 5.63
N VAL A 138 6.26 -0.30 5.99
CA VAL A 138 5.33 0.18 7.01
C VAL A 138 3.88 -0.13 6.64
N ARG A 139 3.51 -0.01 5.36
CA ARG A 139 2.13 -0.18 4.90
C ARG A 139 1.74 -1.65 4.68
N HIS A 140 2.64 -2.45 4.12
CA HIS A 140 2.30 -3.79 3.63
C HIS A 140 3.02 -4.94 4.32
N ASN A 141 4.13 -4.66 5.01
CA ASN A 141 5.02 -5.65 5.60
C ASN A 141 5.27 -5.41 7.10
N ALA A 142 4.46 -4.57 7.77
CA ALA A 142 4.57 -4.29 9.19
C ALA A 142 4.41 -5.59 9.99
N GLY A 143 5.45 -6.16 10.52
CA GLY A 143 5.45 -7.44 11.25
C GLY A 143 6.01 -8.63 10.47
N SER A 144 6.46 -8.45 9.22
CA SER A 144 7.16 -9.50 8.46
C SER A 144 8.61 -9.73 8.93
N GLY A 145 9.19 -8.76 9.66
CA GLY A 145 10.59 -8.79 10.11
C GLY A 145 11.63 -8.72 8.98
N LYS A 146 11.20 -8.45 7.74
CA LYS A 146 12.06 -8.35 6.56
C LYS A 146 11.92 -6.97 5.93
N ALA A 147 13.06 -6.36 5.54
CA ALA A 147 13.07 -5.12 4.79
C ALA A 147 12.99 -5.40 3.28
N SER A 148 12.17 -4.62 2.58
CA SER A 148 12.11 -4.64 1.12
C SER A 148 13.34 -3.94 0.55
N GLN A 149 13.86 -4.47 -0.55
CA GLN A 149 14.93 -3.85 -1.31
C GLN A 149 14.54 -3.79 -2.77
N SER A 150 14.45 -2.57 -3.29
CA SER A 150 14.18 -2.35 -4.71
C SER A 150 15.43 -2.63 -5.54
N HIS A 151 15.28 -3.50 -6.54
CA HIS A 151 16.33 -3.83 -7.49
C HIS A 151 16.16 -3.04 -8.80
N TRP A 152 17.22 -2.99 -9.63
CA TRP A 152 17.20 -2.34 -10.94
C TRP A 152 16.06 -2.84 -11.87
N ILE A 153 15.62 -4.09 -11.68
CA ILE A 153 14.47 -4.68 -12.40
C ILE A 153 13.20 -3.83 -12.21
N LEU A 154 12.99 -3.28 -11.00
CA LEU A 154 11.86 -2.40 -10.74
C LEU A 154 11.91 -1.14 -11.61
N ALA A 155 13.09 -0.56 -11.82
CA ALA A 155 13.27 0.60 -12.70
C ALA A 155 12.91 0.26 -14.16
N VAL A 156 13.30 -0.91 -14.65
CA VAL A 156 12.92 -1.38 -16.00
C VAL A 156 11.39 -1.53 -16.12
N ILE A 157 10.75 -2.15 -15.14
CA ILE A 157 9.29 -2.28 -15.12
C ILE A 157 8.62 -0.91 -15.14
N LEU A 158 9.13 0.07 -14.37
CA LEU A 158 8.58 1.43 -14.35
C LEU A 158 8.73 2.13 -15.70
N VAL A 159 9.88 2.02 -16.36
CA VAL A 159 10.09 2.59 -17.71
C VAL A 159 9.11 1.98 -18.70
N LEU A 160 8.94 0.65 -18.69
CA LEU A 160 7.95 -0.02 -19.54
C LEU A 160 6.52 0.43 -19.22
N THR A 161 6.19 0.59 -17.95
CA THR A 161 4.86 1.05 -17.52
C THR A 161 4.57 2.46 -18.02
N VAL A 162 5.55 3.38 -17.91
CA VAL A 162 5.43 4.75 -18.45
C VAL A 162 5.23 4.69 -19.96
N GLY A 163 6.03 3.89 -20.68
CA GLY A 163 5.92 3.74 -22.12
C GLY A 163 4.53 3.23 -22.54
N LEU A 164 4.06 2.14 -21.91
CA LEU A 164 2.73 1.58 -22.20
C LEU A 164 1.59 2.56 -21.87
N GLY A 165 1.67 3.22 -20.71
CA GLY A 165 0.69 4.22 -20.31
C GLY A 165 0.65 5.41 -21.25
N ALA A 166 1.82 5.95 -21.63
CA ALA A 166 1.93 7.06 -22.58
C ALA A 166 1.37 6.68 -23.96
N MET A 167 1.74 5.51 -24.49
CA MET A 167 1.20 5.03 -25.75
C MET A 167 -0.32 4.87 -25.69
N GLY A 168 -0.86 4.34 -24.60
CA GLY A 168 -2.31 4.20 -24.39
C GLY A 168 -3.02 5.55 -24.39
N VAL A 169 -2.48 6.55 -23.68
CA VAL A 169 -3.05 7.91 -23.65
C VAL A 169 -2.97 8.56 -25.04
N ILE A 170 -1.83 8.48 -25.73
CA ILE A 170 -1.66 9.03 -27.07
C ILE A 170 -2.65 8.38 -28.04
N ALA A 171 -2.76 7.04 -28.04
CA ALA A 171 -3.70 6.32 -28.90
C ALA A 171 -5.16 6.70 -28.61
N LEU A 172 -5.52 6.82 -27.33
CA LEU A 172 -6.86 7.26 -26.92
C LEU A 172 -7.17 8.67 -27.42
N LEU A 173 -6.25 9.62 -27.24
CA LEU A 173 -6.41 11.00 -27.72
C LEU A 173 -6.48 11.06 -29.23
N ALA A 174 -5.54 10.41 -29.93
CA ALA A 174 -5.51 10.41 -31.41
C ALA A 174 -6.83 9.86 -31.98
N ARG A 175 -7.31 8.74 -31.42
CA ARG A 175 -8.58 8.17 -31.86
C ARG A 175 -9.78 9.02 -31.51
N SER A 176 -9.76 9.69 -30.36
CA SER A 176 -10.82 10.62 -29.95
C SER A 176 -10.91 11.81 -30.91
N PHE A 177 -9.77 12.37 -31.31
CA PHE A 177 -9.71 13.47 -32.27
C PHE A 177 -10.14 13.02 -33.69
N ASP A 178 -9.70 11.83 -34.13
CA ASP A 178 -10.15 11.27 -35.41
C ASP A 178 -11.68 11.13 -35.45
N LEU A 179 -12.28 10.58 -34.41
CA LEU A 179 -13.74 10.46 -34.33
C LEU A 179 -14.45 11.81 -34.30
N LEU A 180 -13.87 12.79 -33.58
CA LEU A 180 -14.47 14.10 -33.40
C LEU A 180 -14.42 14.96 -34.68
N PHE A 181 -13.29 14.93 -35.41
CA PHE A 181 -13.05 15.83 -36.55
C PHE A 181 -13.28 15.20 -37.91
N THR A 182 -13.11 13.87 -38.05
CA THR A 182 -13.21 13.17 -39.34
C THR A 182 -14.32 12.13 -39.37
N GLY A 183 -15.02 11.93 -38.25
CA GLY A 183 -16.02 10.85 -38.13
C GLY A 183 -15.40 9.46 -38.10
N GLY A 184 -14.07 9.33 -37.89
CA GLY A 184 -13.37 8.07 -37.83
C GLY A 184 -12.80 7.59 -39.16
N ALA A 185 -12.49 8.51 -40.09
CA ALA A 185 -12.01 8.16 -41.41
C ALA A 185 -10.61 7.49 -41.44
N PHE A 186 -9.82 7.61 -40.35
CA PHE A 186 -8.44 7.10 -40.28
C PHE A 186 -8.26 5.88 -39.38
N GLY A 187 -9.33 5.15 -38.99
CA GLY A 187 -9.13 3.96 -38.15
C GLY A 187 -10.33 3.08 -37.91
#